data_40102e2b1381a5778bf674b6ffb4eeb0
#
_entry.id   40102e2b1381a5778bf674b6ffb4eeb0
#
_cell.length_a   1.000
_cell.length_b   1.000
_cell.length_c   1.000
_cell.angle_alpha   90.00
_cell.angle_beta   90.00
_cell.angle_gamma   90.00
#
_symmetry.space_group_name_H-M   'P 1'
#
loop_
_entity.id
_entity.type
_entity.pdbx_description
1 polymer ?
#
loop_
_entity_poly.entity_id
_entity_poly.type
_entity_poly.pdbx_seq_one_letter_code
_entity_poly.pdbx_strand_id
1 'polypeptide(L)'
;EIWPGRRIALTGHPQANLNREWQVVASELHGEQPQAVPGRRGSGTTLNNHFAVIPADRTWRPQPLLKPLVDGPQSAVVTGPAGEEIFCDEHGRVRVKFNWDRYNPSNQDSSCWIRVAQAWAGTGFGNLAIPRVGQEVIVDFLNGDPDQPIIMGRTYHQENRTPGSLPGTKTQMTIRSKTYKGSGFNELKFDDATGKEQVYIHAQKNMNTEVLNNRTTDVINNHAEKIGNNQAITVTNNQIQNIGVNQIQTVGVNQVETVGSNQIVKVGSNQVEKVGIIRALTVGVAYQTTVGGIMNTSVALLQSSQVGLHKSLMVGMGYSVNVGNNVTFSVGKTMKENTGQTAVYSAGEHLELCCGKARLVLTKDGSIFLNGTHIHLEGESDVNGDAPVINWNCGATQPVPDAPVPKDLPPGMPDMRQF
;
A
#
# COMPACT_ATOMS: atom_id res chain seq x y z
N GLU A 1 8.23 -11.04 -87.42
CA GLU A 1 8.29 -11.87 -86.21
C GLU A 1 6.88 -12.05 -85.65
N ILE A 2 6.43 -13.27 -85.51
CA ILE A 2 5.10 -13.62 -85.05
C ILE A 2 5.21 -14.01 -83.56
N TRP A 3 4.86 -13.11 -82.69
CA TRP A 3 4.90 -13.27 -81.21
C TRP A 3 3.51 -13.04 -80.57
N PRO A 4 3.17 -13.70 -79.52
CA PRO A 4 1.94 -13.45 -78.81
C PRO A 4 1.80 -11.96 -78.47
N GLY A 5 0.59 -11.42 -78.62
CA GLY A 5 0.28 -9.98 -78.41
C GLY A 5 0.50 -9.09 -79.65
N ARG A 6 1.12 -9.60 -80.72
CA ARG A 6 1.32 -8.87 -82.00
C ARG A 6 0.08 -9.03 -82.88
N ARG A 7 -0.22 -8.01 -83.69
CA ARG A 7 -1.20 -8.02 -84.74
C ARG A 7 -0.49 -8.34 -86.05
N ILE A 8 -1.11 -9.18 -86.84
CA ILE A 8 -0.70 -9.55 -88.21
C ILE A 8 -1.87 -9.38 -89.18
N ALA A 9 -1.63 -8.94 -90.39
CA ALA A 9 -2.61 -8.92 -91.46
C ALA A 9 -2.37 -10.09 -92.37
N LEU A 10 -3.37 -10.94 -92.53
CA LEU A 10 -3.35 -12.02 -93.52
C LEU A 10 -4.02 -11.50 -94.82
N THR A 11 -3.33 -11.63 -95.96
CA THR A 11 -3.81 -11.18 -97.28
C THR A 11 -3.54 -12.27 -98.32
N GLY A 12 -4.35 -12.31 -99.36
CA GLY A 12 -4.17 -13.25 -100.51
C GLY A 12 -4.63 -14.67 -100.14
N HIS A 13 -5.30 -14.90 -99.04
CA HIS A 13 -5.83 -16.26 -98.71
C HIS A 13 -7.06 -16.57 -99.55
N PRO A 14 -7.21 -17.78 -100.11
CA PRO A 14 -8.37 -18.18 -100.96
C PRO A 14 -9.73 -17.99 -100.28
N GLN A 15 -9.79 -18.19 -98.95
CA GLN A 15 -10.98 -17.90 -98.18
C GLN A 15 -10.99 -16.42 -97.75
N ALA A 16 -11.91 -15.63 -98.32
CA ALA A 16 -11.96 -14.19 -98.18
C ALA A 16 -12.11 -13.74 -96.71
N ASN A 17 -12.83 -14.51 -95.90
CA ASN A 17 -13.05 -14.22 -94.47
C ASN A 17 -11.80 -14.29 -93.58
N LEU A 18 -10.74 -14.93 -94.07
CA LEU A 18 -9.44 -15.02 -93.39
C LEU A 18 -8.52 -13.86 -93.79
N ASN A 19 -8.78 -13.13 -94.84
CA ASN A 19 -8.02 -11.91 -95.20
C ASN A 19 -8.45 -10.73 -94.32
N ARG A 20 -7.91 -10.68 -93.15
CA ARG A 20 -8.19 -9.69 -92.10
C ARG A 20 -7.02 -9.56 -91.14
N GLU A 21 -7.15 -8.60 -90.22
CA GLU A 21 -6.21 -8.49 -89.09
C GLU A 21 -6.49 -9.59 -88.07
N TRP A 22 -5.44 -10.17 -87.58
CA TRP A 22 -5.41 -11.20 -86.55
C TRP A 22 -4.48 -10.78 -85.41
N GLN A 23 -4.83 -11.13 -84.20
CA GLN A 23 -3.95 -11.05 -83.04
C GLN A 23 -3.37 -12.43 -82.74
N VAL A 24 -2.04 -12.48 -82.65
CA VAL A 24 -1.34 -13.72 -82.29
C VAL A 24 -1.54 -13.95 -80.78
N VAL A 25 -2.05 -15.10 -80.37
CA VAL A 25 -2.34 -15.49 -78.98
C VAL A 25 -1.40 -16.59 -78.47
N ALA A 26 -0.82 -17.38 -79.35
CA ALA A 26 0.21 -18.36 -79.01
C ALA A 26 1.21 -18.48 -80.15
N SER A 27 2.45 -18.81 -79.84
CA SER A 27 3.50 -19.08 -80.79
C SER A 27 4.45 -20.16 -80.23
N GLU A 28 4.64 -21.22 -80.98
CA GLU A 28 5.58 -22.30 -80.66
C GLU A 28 6.61 -22.37 -81.76
N LEU A 29 7.84 -22.04 -81.41
CA LEU A 29 8.96 -21.99 -82.36
C LEU A 29 9.82 -23.24 -82.22
N HIS A 30 9.88 -24.03 -83.27
CA HIS A 30 10.68 -25.25 -83.32
C HIS A 30 11.83 -25.09 -84.35
N GLY A 31 13.06 -25.14 -83.87
CA GLY A 31 14.25 -24.93 -84.70
C GLY A 31 15.21 -26.10 -84.53
N GLU A 32 15.73 -26.56 -85.67
CA GLU A 32 16.78 -27.56 -85.72
C GLU A 32 17.97 -27.03 -86.48
N GLN A 33 19.16 -27.24 -85.95
CA GLN A 33 20.45 -26.94 -86.62
C GLN A 33 21.41 -28.13 -86.44
N PRO A 34 21.19 -29.25 -87.17
CA PRO A 34 21.99 -30.44 -87.01
C PRO A 34 23.48 -30.22 -87.19
N GLN A 35 23.86 -29.31 -88.13
CA GLN A 35 25.25 -29.01 -88.46
C GLN A 35 26.03 -28.29 -87.33
N ALA A 36 25.37 -27.82 -86.31
CA ALA A 36 26.01 -27.25 -85.13
C ALA A 36 26.69 -28.33 -84.26
N VAL A 37 26.39 -29.61 -84.47
CA VAL A 37 26.99 -30.73 -83.73
C VAL A 37 27.93 -31.48 -84.70
N PRO A 38 29.23 -31.59 -84.40
CA PRO A 38 30.18 -32.32 -85.23
C PRO A 38 29.75 -33.74 -85.49
N GLY A 39 29.72 -34.14 -86.76
CA GLY A 39 29.36 -35.52 -87.21
C GLY A 39 27.86 -35.81 -87.36
N ARG A 40 26.98 -34.85 -87.02
CA ARG A 40 25.54 -34.99 -87.29
C ARG A 40 25.18 -34.54 -88.69
N ARG A 41 24.51 -35.41 -89.45
CA ARG A 41 24.00 -35.11 -90.83
C ARG A 41 22.52 -34.77 -90.74
N GLY A 42 22.04 -33.74 -91.41
CA GLY A 42 20.64 -33.34 -91.46
C GLY A 42 20.35 -32.42 -92.65
N SER A 43 19.10 -32.03 -92.85
CA SER A 43 18.59 -31.21 -93.98
C SER A 43 18.93 -29.71 -93.87
N GLY A 44 19.91 -29.35 -93.08
CA GLY A 44 20.24 -27.93 -92.83
C GLY A 44 19.52 -27.33 -91.65
N THR A 45 19.60 -26.02 -91.49
CA THR A 45 18.87 -25.29 -90.43
C THR A 45 17.41 -25.15 -90.81
N THR A 46 16.53 -25.62 -89.93
CA THR A 46 15.08 -25.47 -90.10
C THR A 46 14.52 -24.68 -89.00
N LEU A 47 13.50 -23.87 -89.27
CA LEU A 47 12.75 -23.08 -88.25
C LEU A 47 11.28 -23.16 -88.65
N ASN A 48 10.48 -23.76 -87.81
CA ASN A 48 9.04 -23.83 -87.97
C ASN A 48 8.37 -23.09 -86.84
N ASN A 49 7.35 -22.30 -87.16
CA ASN A 49 6.54 -21.59 -86.17
C ASN A 49 5.07 -22.03 -86.28
N HIS A 50 4.60 -22.63 -85.27
CA HIS A 50 3.16 -22.93 -85.10
C HIS A 50 2.57 -21.84 -84.23
N PHE A 51 1.61 -21.10 -84.75
CA PHE A 51 0.99 -19.99 -83.98
C PHE A 51 -0.54 -20.08 -84.05
N ALA A 52 -1.19 -19.64 -82.99
CA ALA A 52 -2.65 -19.48 -82.93
C ALA A 52 -2.99 -18.01 -82.99
N VAL A 53 -4.09 -17.69 -83.67
CA VAL A 53 -4.58 -16.31 -83.81
C VAL A 53 -6.07 -16.22 -83.53
N ILE A 54 -6.50 -15.09 -83.09
CA ILE A 54 -7.92 -14.69 -82.98
C ILE A 54 -8.14 -13.45 -83.86
N PRO A 55 -9.37 -13.15 -84.31
CA PRO A 55 -9.67 -11.90 -84.98
C PRO A 55 -9.25 -10.69 -84.15
N ALA A 56 -8.59 -9.70 -84.75
CA ALA A 56 -8.03 -8.53 -84.05
C ALA A 56 -9.10 -7.60 -83.38
N ASP A 57 -10.34 -7.76 -83.79
CA ASP A 57 -11.50 -7.08 -83.25
C ASP A 57 -12.08 -7.76 -81.95
N ARG A 58 -11.52 -8.93 -81.58
CA ARG A 58 -11.91 -9.66 -80.40
C ARG A 58 -10.89 -9.43 -79.27
N THR A 59 -11.38 -9.20 -78.03
CA THR A 59 -10.52 -9.12 -76.88
C THR A 59 -10.04 -10.51 -76.49
N TRP A 60 -8.75 -10.73 -76.50
CA TRP A 60 -8.12 -11.95 -76.01
C TRP A 60 -7.86 -11.86 -74.52
N ARG A 61 -8.25 -12.87 -73.79
CA ARG A 61 -7.94 -13.08 -72.38
C ARG A 61 -7.33 -14.45 -72.24
N PRO A 62 -6.03 -14.54 -71.81
CA PRO A 62 -5.43 -15.85 -71.56
C PRO A 62 -6.15 -16.51 -70.37
N GLN A 63 -6.16 -17.81 -70.34
CA GLN A 63 -6.60 -18.51 -69.14
C GLN A 63 -5.63 -18.17 -68.01
N PRO A 64 -6.14 -17.74 -66.84
CA PRO A 64 -5.31 -17.48 -65.69
C PRO A 64 -4.62 -18.77 -65.25
N LEU A 65 -3.33 -18.68 -64.99
CA LEU A 65 -2.60 -19.78 -64.39
C LEU A 65 -3.17 -20.01 -62.96
N LEU A 66 -3.30 -21.26 -62.59
CA LEU A 66 -3.66 -21.58 -61.21
C LEU A 66 -2.56 -21.08 -60.29
N LYS A 67 -2.96 -20.26 -59.31
CA LYS A 67 -2.02 -19.79 -58.29
C LYS A 67 -1.57 -21.00 -57.45
N PRO A 68 -0.26 -21.15 -57.17
CA PRO A 68 0.21 -22.18 -56.27
C PRO A 68 -0.48 -22.07 -54.92
N LEU A 69 -0.92 -23.17 -54.36
CA LEU A 69 -1.52 -23.23 -53.03
C LEU A 69 -0.53 -23.80 -52.03
N VAL A 70 -0.57 -23.26 -50.83
CA VAL A 70 0.12 -23.81 -49.66
C VAL A 70 -0.84 -24.74 -48.93
N ASP A 71 -0.45 -25.99 -48.82
CA ASP A 71 -1.25 -27.02 -48.16
C ASP A 71 -0.90 -27.12 -46.69
N GLY A 72 -1.80 -26.59 -45.83
CA GLY A 72 -1.71 -26.64 -44.39
C GLY A 72 -0.76 -25.62 -43.73
N PRO A 73 -0.76 -25.59 -42.40
CA PRO A 73 0.06 -24.68 -41.62
C PRO A 73 1.54 -25.05 -41.63
N GLN A 74 2.41 -24.06 -41.45
CA GLN A 74 3.86 -24.21 -41.43
C GLN A 74 4.46 -23.57 -40.17
N SER A 75 5.59 -24.10 -39.71
CA SER A 75 6.37 -23.53 -38.62
C SER A 75 7.32 -22.47 -39.18
N ALA A 76 7.45 -21.37 -38.43
CA ALA A 76 8.39 -20.31 -38.72
C ALA A 76 8.91 -19.68 -37.40
N VAL A 77 10.05 -19.01 -37.48
CA VAL A 77 10.67 -18.32 -36.34
C VAL A 77 10.52 -16.81 -36.49
N VAL A 78 10.06 -16.14 -35.44
CA VAL A 78 9.92 -14.66 -35.41
C VAL A 78 11.30 -14.01 -35.51
N THR A 79 11.40 -12.99 -36.34
CA THR A 79 12.66 -12.28 -36.64
C THR A 79 12.55 -10.79 -36.38
N GLY A 80 13.69 -10.13 -36.29
CA GLY A 80 13.79 -8.70 -36.06
C GLY A 80 15.22 -8.18 -36.17
N PRO A 81 15.46 -6.91 -35.92
CA PRO A 81 16.80 -6.32 -35.87
C PRO A 81 17.69 -7.00 -34.84
N ALA A 82 18.99 -6.97 -35.07
CA ALA A 82 19.96 -7.54 -34.14
C ALA A 82 19.87 -6.90 -32.74
N GLY A 83 19.81 -7.73 -31.69
CA GLY A 83 19.68 -7.28 -30.30
C GLY A 83 18.28 -6.83 -29.89
N GLU A 84 17.26 -6.98 -30.76
CA GLU A 84 15.87 -6.69 -30.44
C GLU A 84 15.14 -7.96 -29.98
N GLU A 85 14.34 -7.84 -28.90
CA GLU A 85 13.53 -8.95 -28.36
C GLU A 85 12.08 -8.90 -28.86
N ILE A 86 11.57 -7.71 -29.18
CA ILE A 86 10.18 -7.51 -29.65
C ILE A 86 10.22 -6.60 -30.86
N PHE A 87 9.81 -7.10 -32.01
CA PHE A 87 9.76 -6.33 -33.24
C PHE A 87 8.39 -6.49 -33.91
N CYS A 88 7.58 -5.46 -33.83
CA CYS A 88 6.26 -5.39 -34.42
C CYS A 88 5.97 -4.03 -35.00
N ASP A 89 4.96 -3.94 -35.85
CA ASP A 89 4.42 -2.68 -36.32
C ASP A 89 3.27 -2.15 -35.45
N GLU A 90 2.64 -1.05 -35.87
CA GLU A 90 1.51 -0.40 -35.21
C GLU A 90 0.24 -1.26 -35.12
N HIS A 91 0.14 -2.31 -35.93
CA HIS A 91 -0.96 -3.28 -35.91
C HIS A 91 -0.65 -4.56 -35.14
N GLY A 92 0.51 -4.63 -34.49
CA GLY A 92 0.96 -5.82 -33.76
C GLY A 92 1.35 -6.98 -34.66
N ARG A 93 1.64 -6.72 -35.96
CA ARG A 93 2.15 -7.71 -36.90
C ARG A 93 3.63 -7.93 -36.64
N VAL A 94 4.11 -9.14 -36.95
CA VAL A 94 5.51 -9.54 -36.83
C VAL A 94 6.05 -10.07 -38.14
N ARG A 95 7.37 -10.16 -38.21
CA ARG A 95 8.05 -10.81 -39.36
C ARG A 95 8.64 -12.12 -38.90
N VAL A 96 8.70 -13.07 -39.83
CA VAL A 96 9.16 -14.44 -39.57
C VAL A 96 10.12 -14.93 -40.66
N LYS A 97 10.90 -15.93 -40.28
CA LYS A 97 11.66 -16.74 -41.24
C LYS A 97 11.12 -18.15 -41.25
N PHE A 98 10.71 -18.62 -42.44
CA PHE A 98 10.31 -20.01 -42.64
C PHE A 98 11.53 -20.92 -42.71
N ASN A 99 11.41 -22.15 -42.28
CA ASN A 99 12.52 -23.13 -42.27
C ASN A 99 13.05 -23.49 -43.67
N TRP A 100 12.21 -23.38 -44.70
CA TRP A 100 12.57 -23.63 -46.11
C TRP A 100 13.21 -22.40 -46.77
N ASP A 101 13.11 -21.20 -46.19
CA ASP A 101 13.63 -19.98 -46.81
C ASP A 101 15.16 -19.95 -46.74
N ARG A 102 15.78 -20.14 -47.91
CA ARG A 102 17.24 -20.18 -48.07
C ARG A 102 17.86 -18.84 -48.48
N TYR A 103 17.03 -17.91 -48.92
CA TYR A 103 17.51 -16.71 -49.61
C TYR A 103 17.47 -15.48 -48.71
N ASN A 104 16.45 -15.35 -47.84
CA ASN A 104 16.32 -14.20 -47.01
C ASN A 104 17.15 -14.33 -45.72
N PRO A 105 17.77 -13.24 -45.24
CA PRO A 105 18.46 -13.23 -43.95
C PRO A 105 17.46 -13.37 -42.78
N SER A 106 17.93 -13.85 -41.63
CA SER A 106 17.11 -13.97 -40.43
C SER A 106 17.16 -12.63 -39.65
N ASN A 107 16.55 -11.59 -40.20
CA ASN A 107 16.54 -10.22 -39.64
C ASN A 107 15.17 -9.55 -39.82
N GLN A 108 15.14 -8.21 -39.75
CA GLN A 108 13.93 -7.42 -39.94
C GLN A 108 13.33 -7.51 -41.36
N ASP A 109 14.01 -8.03 -42.32
CA ASP A 109 13.58 -8.09 -43.75
C ASP A 109 13.20 -9.48 -44.19
N SER A 110 13.10 -10.48 -43.30
CA SER A 110 12.90 -11.88 -43.59
C SER A 110 11.53 -12.24 -44.21
N SER A 111 10.51 -11.44 -43.99
CA SER A 111 9.18 -11.63 -44.57
C SER A 111 8.41 -10.31 -44.68
N CYS A 112 7.21 -10.38 -45.26
CA CYS A 112 6.20 -9.35 -45.08
C CYS A 112 5.75 -9.28 -43.60
N TRP A 113 5.00 -8.23 -43.22
CA TRP A 113 4.33 -8.13 -41.94
C TRP A 113 3.14 -9.09 -41.87
N ILE A 114 3.16 -10.02 -40.91
CA ILE A 114 2.17 -11.09 -40.75
C ILE A 114 1.31 -10.79 -39.50
N ARG A 115 -0.01 -10.83 -39.69
CA ARG A 115 -0.97 -10.67 -38.58
C ARG A 115 -0.87 -11.83 -37.59
N VAL A 116 -1.08 -11.54 -36.32
CA VAL A 116 -1.06 -12.55 -35.26
C VAL A 116 -2.48 -12.69 -34.68
N ALA A 117 -3.01 -13.90 -34.75
CA ALA A 117 -4.28 -14.22 -34.08
C ALA A 117 -4.12 -14.11 -32.58
N GLN A 118 -5.07 -13.44 -31.94
CA GLN A 118 -5.15 -13.28 -30.49
C GLN A 118 -6.39 -14.01 -29.99
N ALA A 119 -6.37 -14.46 -28.72
CA ALA A 119 -7.51 -15.17 -28.13
C ALA A 119 -8.80 -14.33 -28.11
N TRP A 120 -8.66 -13.02 -28.07
CA TRP A 120 -9.75 -12.05 -28.11
C TRP A 120 -9.24 -10.75 -28.73
N ALA A 121 -9.95 -10.22 -29.73
CA ALA A 121 -9.56 -9.00 -30.44
C ALA A 121 -10.79 -8.15 -30.78
N GLY A 122 -10.83 -6.91 -30.35
CA GLY A 122 -11.84 -5.92 -30.65
C GLY A 122 -11.25 -4.51 -30.69
N THR A 123 -12.04 -3.54 -31.11
CA THR A 123 -11.59 -2.15 -31.18
C THR A 123 -11.37 -1.57 -29.77
N GLY A 124 -10.11 -1.44 -29.36
CA GLY A 124 -9.72 -0.91 -28.07
C GLY A 124 -9.84 -1.88 -26.89
N PHE A 125 -10.17 -3.14 -27.12
CA PHE A 125 -10.22 -4.16 -26.07
C PHE A 125 -9.81 -5.54 -26.58
N GLY A 126 -9.41 -6.44 -25.69
CA GLY A 126 -9.03 -7.82 -26.01
C GLY A 126 -7.77 -8.29 -25.30
N ASN A 127 -7.22 -9.40 -25.80
CA ASN A 127 -5.96 -9.97 -25.33
C ASN A 127 -4.87 -9.65 -26.35
N LEU A 128 -3.77 -9.05 -25.92
CA LEU A 128 -2.65 -8.72 -26.78
C LEU A 128 -1.34 -9.30 -26.21
N ALA A 129 -0.74 -10.23 -26.95
CA ALA A 129 0.58 -10.76 -26.63
C ALA A 129 1.39 -10.91 -27.92
N ILE A 130 2.33 -10.02 -28.15
CA ILE A 130 3.20 -10.00 -29.33
C ILE A 130 4.21 -11.15 -29.25
N PRO A 131 4.33 -12.01 -30.26
CA PRO A 131 5.40 -13.00 -30.36
C PRO A 131 6.78 -12.31 -30.35
N ARG A 132 7.71 -12.86 -29.61
CA ARG A 132 9.06 -12.29 -29.51
C ARG A 132 10.01 -12.88 -30.53
N VAL A 133 11.04 -12.14 -30.89
CA VAL A 133 12.12 -12.61 -31.75
C VAL A 133 12.71 -13.90 -31.19
N GLY A 134 12.88 -14.90 -32.06
CA GLY A 134 13.33 -16.24 -31.71
C GLY A 134 12.25 -17.22 -31.30
N GLN A 135 10.99 -16.78 -31.09
CA GLN A 135 9.89 -17.72 -30.82
C GLN A 135 9.38 -18.41 -32.07
N GLU A 136 9.07 -19.69 -31.92
CA GLU A 136 8.41 -20.46 -32.97
C GLU A 136 6.92 -20.14 -33.00
N VAL A 137 6.42 -19.93 -34.22
CA VAL A 137 5.02 -19.63 -34.51
C VAL A 137 4.49 -20.56 -35.58
N ILE A 138 3.21 -20.85 -35.53
CA ILE A 138 2.47 -21.60 -36.55
C ILE A 138 1.82 -20.59 -37.48
N VAL A 139 2.20 -20.63 -38.74
CA VAL A 139 1.67 -19.78 -39.82
C VAL A 139 0.75 -20.61 -40.72
N ASP A 140 -0.45 -20.15 -40.88
CA ASP A 140 -1.42 -20.66 -41.83
C ASP A 140 -1.62 -19.64 -42.95
N PHE A 141 -2.22 -20.09 -44.09
CA PHE A 141 -2.43 -19.27 -45.26
C PHE A 141 -3.92 -19.25 -45.60
N LEU A 142 -4.51 -18.08 -45.59
CA LEU A 142 -5.95 -17.94 -45.87
C LEU A 142 -6.30 -18.47 -47.25
N ASN A 143 -7.20 -19.44 -47.32
CA ASN A 143 -7.56 -20.17 -48.55
C ASN A 143 -6.37 -20.85 -49.29
N GLY A 144 -5.29 -21.15 -48.57
CA GLY A 144 -4.06 -21.67 -49.16
C GLY A 144 -3.26 -20.64 -49.96
N ASP A 145 -3.60 -19.36 -49.90
CA ASP A 145 -2.94 -18.32 -50.64
C ASP A 145 -1.60 -17.91 -49.96
N PRO A 146 -0.43 -18.17 -50.59
CA PRO A 146 0.89 -17.84 -50.04
C PRO A 146 1.08 -16.35 -49.76
N ASP A 147 0.29 -15.46 -50.37
CA ASP A 147 0.34 -14.02 -50.14
C ASP A 147 -0.52 -13.57 -48.95
N GLN A 148 -1.25 -14.48 -48.30
CA GLN A 148 -2.12 -14.18 -47.18
C GLN A 148 -1.79 -15.00 -45.93
N PRO A 149 -0.56 -14.91 -45.41
CA PRO A 149 -0.17 -15.59 -44.19
C PRO A 149 -0.83 -14.98 -42.94
N ILE A 150 -1.12 -15.84 -41.96
CA ILE A 150 -1.59 -15.46 -40.65
C ILE A 150 -0.97 -16.37 -39.57
N ILE A 151 -0.46 -15.80 -38.48
CA ILE A 151 0.05 -16.56 -37.35
C ILE A 151 -1.13 -16.99 -36.47
N MET A 152 -1.34 -18.29 -36.34
CA MET A 152 -2.43 -18.90 -35.59
C MET A 152 -2.07 -19.26 -34.16
N GLY A 153 -0.79 -19.44 -33.84
CA GLY A 153 -0.37 -19.86 -32.51
C GLY A 153 1.13 -19.88 -32.32
N ARG A 154 1.54 -20.37 -31.16
CA ARG A 154 2.93 -20.53 -30.72
C ARG A 154 3.11 -21.92 -30.14
N THR A 155 4.32 -22.45 -30.23
CA THR A 155 4.66 -23.76 -29.67
C THR A 155 5.88 -23.69 -28.78
N TYR A 156 5.91 -24.59 -27.80
CA TYR A 156 7.11 -24.84 -27.03
C TYR A 156 7.91 -25.98 -27.71
N HIS A 157 9.23 -25.88 -27.62
CA HIS A 157 10.15 -26.89 -28.11
C HIS A 157 11.41 -26.94 -27.22
N GLN A 158 12.42 -27.68 -27.62
CA GLN A 158 13.61 -27.93 -26.81
C GLN A 158 14.34 -26.63 -26.39
N GLU A 159 14.39 -25.61 -27.23
CA GLU A 159 15.04 -24.31 -26.94
C GLU A 159 14.05 -23.29 -26.36
N ASN A 160 12.79 -23.29 -26.80
CA ASN A 160 11.72 -22.45 -26.30
C ASN A 160 10.86 -23.23 -25.29
N ARG A 161 11.32 -23.33 -24.04
CA ARG A 161 10.72 -24.19 -23.01
C ARG A 161 9.55 -23.53 -22.30
N THR A 162 8.71 -24.37 -21.70
CA THR A 162 7.60 -23.92 -20.84
C THR A 162 8.08 -23.18 -19.60
N PRO A 163 7.26 -22.29 -19.01
CA PRO A 163 7.58 -21.58 -17.77
C PRO A 163 7.88 -22.50 -16.58
N GLY A 164 7.28 -23.69 -16.55
CA GLY A 164 7.49 -24.72 -15.53
C GLY A 164 8.33 -25.89 -16.03
N SER A 165 8.86 -26.70 -15.13
CA SER A 165 9.64 -27.91 -15.43
C SER A 165 8.72 -29.11 -15.61
N LEU A 166 8.29 -29.36 -16.84
CA LEU A 166 7.48 -30.53 -17.17
C LEU A 166 8.33 -31.83 -17.12
N PRO A 167 7.73 -32.97 -16.70
CA PRO A 167 6.33 -33.17 -16.29
C PRO A 167 6.03 -32.82 -14.82
N GLY A 168 6.98 -32.36 -14.04
CA GLY A 168 6.84 -32.11 -12.59
C GLY A 168 5.80 -31.06 -12.22
N THR A 169 5.59 -30.05 -13.07
CA THR A 169 4.63 -28.96 -12.86
C THR A 169 3.38 -29.07 -13.71
N LYS A 170 2.97 -30.29 -14.05
CA LYS A 170 1.82 -30.57 -14.96
C LYS A 170 0.47 -30.09 -14.41
N THR A 171 0.35 -29.88 -13.09
CA THR A 171 -0.84 -29.36 -12.44
C THR A 171 -0.93 -27.82 -12.49
N GLN A 172 0.10 -27.15 -12.99
CA GLN A 172 0.16 -25.70 -13.03
C GLN A 172 -0.31 -25.15 -14.37
N MET A 173 -1.20 -24.17 -14.31
CA MET A 173 -1.53 -23.26 -15.40
C MET A 173 -0.93 -21.90 -15.09
N THR A 174 -0.19 -21.31 -16.05
CA THR A 174 0.47 -20.01 -15.81
C THR A 174 0.35 -19.07 -17.01
N ILE A 175 0.13 -17.79 -16.73
CA ILE A 175 0.31 -16.67 -17.67
C ILE A 175 1.52 -15.90 -17.17
N ARG A 176 2.68 -16.13 -17.80
CA ARG A 176 3.95 -15.54 -17.39
C ARG A 176 4.54 -14.68 -18.50
N SER A 177 4.84 -13.43 -18.18
CA SER A 177 5.57 -12.52 -19.05
C SER A 177 7.09 -12.62 -18.80
N LYS A 178 7.86 -11.90 -19.61
CA LYS A 178 9.30 -11.72 -19.39
C LYS A 178 9.62 -10.24 -19.50
N THR A 179 10.42 -9.72 -18.59
CA THR A 179 10.92 -8.34 -18.65
C THR A 179 11.68 -8.12 -19.97
N TYR A 180 11.35 -7.03 -20.67
CA TYR A 180 12.04 -6.63 -21.89
C TYR A 180 13.52 -6.35 -21.60
N LYS A 181 14.41 -7.00 -22.34
CA LYS A 181 15.88 -6.94 -22.15
C LYS A 181 16.33 -7.17 -20.71
N GLY A 182 15.61 -8.01 -19.96
CA GLY A 182 15.91 -8.33 -18.57
C GLY A 182 15.49 -9.76 -18.20
N SER A 183 15.80 -10.16 -16.96
CA SER A 183 15.54 -11.52 -16.44
C SER A 183 14.26 -11.63 -15.60
N GLY A 184 13.60 -10.52 -15.25
CA GLY A 184 12.39 -10.52 -14.43
C GLY A 184 11.13 -10.96 -15.18
N PHE A 185 10.02 -11.09 -14.46
CA PHE A 185 8.73 -11.52 -15.02
C PHE A 185 7.56 -11.00 -14.18
N ASN A 186 6.36 -10.95 -14.78
CA ASN A 186 5.10 -10.89 -14.06
C ASN A 186 4.35 -12.21 -14.29
N GLU A 187 3.58 -12.68 -13.32
CA GLU A 187 2.95 -14.00 -13.41
C GLU A 187 1.59 -14.04 -12.72
N LEU A 188 0.63 -14.67 -13.36
CA LEU A 188 -0.57 -15.21 -12.75
C LEU A 188 -0.51 -16.74 -12.92
N LYS A 189 -0.47 -17.46 -11.80
CA LYS A 189 -0.33 -18.92 -11.79
C LYS A 189 -1.40 -19.55 -10.92
N PHE A 190 -1.95 -20.64 -11.39
CA PHE A 190 -2.83 -21.56 -10.68
C PHE A 190 -2.10 -22.90 -10.54
N ASP A 191 -2.11 -23.47 -9.34
CA ASP A 191 -1.64 -24.84 -9.11
C ASP A 191 -2.81 -25.65 -8.54
N ASP A 192 -3.22 -26.68 -9.27
CA ASP A 192 -4.38 -27.51 -8.95
C ASP A 192 -3.97 -28.87 -8.34
N ALA A 193 -2.74 -28.98 -7.81
CA ALA A 193 -2.31 -30.18 -7.11
C ALA A 193 -3.09 -30.36 -5.80
N THR A 194 -3.81 -31.48 -5.63
CA THR A 194 -4.66 -31.77 -4.48
C THR A 194 -3.94 -31.55 -3.14
N GLY A 195 -4.52 -30.70 -2.28
CA GLY A 195 -3.97 -30.30 -0.99
C GLY A 195 -2.81 -29.30 -1.07
N LYS A 196 -2.54 -28.75 -2.25
CA LYS A 196 -1.52 -27.71 -2.52
C LYS A 196 -2.04 -26.64 -3.48
N GLU A 197 -3.35 -26.55 -3.63
CA GLU A 197 -4.01 -25.62 -4.51
C GLU A 197 -3.60 -24.19 -4.19
N GLN A 198 -3.23 -23.41 -5.20
CA GLN A 198 -2.74 -22.07 -5.01
C GLN A 198 -3.08 -21.16 -6.19
N VAL A 199 -3.50 -19.94 -5.90
CA VAL A 199 -3.47 -18.82 -6.85
C VAL A 199 -2.31 -17.91 -6.46
N TYR A 200 -1.37 -17.69 -7.37
CA TYR A 200 -0.17 -16.89 -7.16
C TYR A 200 -0.13 -15.73 -8.14
N ILE A 201 0.01 -14.51 -7.62
CA ILE A 201 0.17 -13.28 -8.41
C ILE A 201 1.53 -12.68 -8.08
N HIS A 202 2.35 -12.48 -9.09
CA HIS A 202 3.67 -11.86 -8.96
C HIS A 202 3.81 -10.65 -9.87
N ALA A 203 4.17 -9.52 -9.31
CA ALA A 203 4.56 -8.31 -10.00
C ALA A 203 6.06 -8.06 -9.81
N GLN A 204 6.82 -7.97 -10.89
CA GLN A 204 8.27 -7.74 -10.84
C GLN A 204 8.63 -6.40 -10.18
N LYS A 205 7.78 -5.40 -10.31
CA LYS A 205 8.05 -4.06 -9.75
C LYS A 205 6.81 -3.50 -9.05
N ASN A 206 5.83 -3.04 -9.76
CA ASN A 206 4.66 -2.38 -9.22
C ASN A 206 3.40 -3.19 -9.53
N MET A 207 2.47 -3.22 -8.57
CA MET A 207 1.12 -3.74 -8.75
C MET A 207 0.12 -2.66 -8.37
N ASN A 208 -0.74 -2.26 -9.31
CA ASN A 208 -1.83 -1.32 -9.10
C ASN A 208 -3.16 -2.06 -9.26
N THR A 209 -4.06 -1.86 -8.32
CA THR A 209 -5.43 -2.38 -8.37
C THR A 209 -6.39 -1.22 -8.22
N GLU A 210 -7.23 -0.99 -9.22
CA GLU A 210 -8.27 0.03 -9.23
C GLU A 210 -9.64 -0.65 -9.30
N VAL A 211 -10.54 -0.28 -8.40
CA VAL A 211 -11.90 -0.82 -8.33
C VAL A 211 -12.87 0.35 -8.25
N LEU A 212 -13.63 0.58 -9.30
CA LEU A 212 -14.51 1.75 -9.42
C LEU A 212 -15.78 1.65 -8.57
N ASN A 213 -16.08 0.50 -8.00
CA ASN A 213 -17.22 0.31 -7.12
C ASN A 213 -16.78 -0.45 -5.86
N ASN A 214 -17.22 -1.66 -5.64
CA ASN A 214 -16.99 -2.40 -4.39
C ASN A 214 -15.88 -3.43 -4.54
N ARG A 215 -15.05 -3.56 -3.51
CA ARG A 215 -14.12 -4.68 -3.34
C ARG A 215 -14.47 -5.44 -2.06
N THR A 216 -14.65 -6.75 -2.16
CA THR A 216 -14.86 -7.64 -1.03
C THR A 216 -13.71 -8.66 -0.98
N THR A 217 -13.22 -8.97 0.21
CA THR A 217 -12.22 -10.01 0.43
C THR A 217 -12.68 -10.88 1.59
N ASP A 218 -12.88 -12.16 1.34
CA ASP A 218 -13.26 -13.16 2.34
C ASP A 218 -12.14 -14.21 2.45
N VAL A 219 -11.61 -14.38 3.66
CA VAL A 219 -10.52 -15.32 3.96
C VAL A 219 -10.93 -16.17 5.14
N ILE A 220 -11.27 -17.43 4.88
CA ILE A 220 -11.83 -18.34 5.88
C ILE A 220 -10.84 -18.66 7.01
N ASN A 221 -9.55 -18.68 6.72
CA ASN A 221 -8.52 -19.06 7.70
C ASN A 221 -7.62 -17.86 8.02
N ASN A 222 -6.44 -17.76 7.49
CA ASN A 222 -5.45 -16.75 7.86
C ASN A 222 -5.23 -15.72 6.76
N HIS A 223 -5.16 -14.45 7.14
CA HIS A 223 -4.69 -13.37 6.31
C HIS A 223 -3.40 -12.79 6.91
N ALA A 224 -2.34 -12.74 6.12
CA ALA A 224 -1.07 -12.12 6.51
C ALA A 224 -0.65 -11.06 5.49
N GLU A 225 -0.31 -9.89 5.96
CA GLU A 225 0.22 -8.78 5.14
C GLU A 225 1.56 -8.32 5.70
N LYS A 226 2.56 -8.18 4.83
CA LYS A 226 3.89 -7.68 5.19
C LYS A 226 4.27 -6.52 4.29
N ILE A 227 4.43 -5.36 4.88
CA ILE A 227 4.86 -4.13 4.20
C ILE A 227 6.31 -3.83 4.59
N GLY A 228 7.20 -3.78 3.62
CA GLY A 228 8.63 -3.57 3.85
C GLY A 228 9.02 -2.13 4.15
N ASN A 229 8.20 -1.16 3.80
CA ASN A 229 8.48 0.26 4.01
C ASN A 229 7.23 0.96 4.57
N ASN A 230 6.45 1.67 3.78
CA ASN A 230 5.34 2.48 4.25
C ASN A 230 3.99 1.88 3.86
N GLN A 231 3.02 1.96 4.76
CA GLN A 231 1.61 1.71 4.49
C GLN A 231 0.81 2.98 4.76
N ALA A 232 -0.06 3.37 3.82
CA ALA A 232 -1.02 4.44 3.99
C ALA A 232 -2.43 3.91 3.73
N ILE A 233 -3.35 4.15 4.68
CA ILE A 233 -4.77 3.79 4.54
C ILE A 233 -5.58 5.07 4.71
N THR A 234 -6.39 5.41 3.70
CA THR A 234 -7.30 6.56 3.75
C THR A 234 -8.73 6.06 3.56
N VAL A 235 -9.59 6.36 4.53
CA VAL A 235 -11.01 6.03 4.51
C VAL A 235 -11.83 7.31 4.64
N THR A 236 -12.60 7.65 3.63
CA THR A 236 -13.34 8.93 3.59
C THR A 236 -14.49 8.97 4.59
N ASN A 237 -15.18 7.85 4.80
CA ASN A 237 -16.36 7.80 5.67
C ASN A 237 -16.08 6.98 6.93
N ASN A 238 -16.33 5.69 6.91
CA ASN A 238 -16.29 4.85 8.11
C ASN A 238 -15.29 3.70 7.95
N GLN A 239 -14.50 3.48 8.99
CA GLN A 239 -13.72 2.26 9.18
C GLN A 239 -14.26 1.50 10.39
N ILE A 240 -14.61 0.23 10.21
CA ILE A 240 -15.10 -0.64 11.28
C ILE A 240 -14.12 -1.82 11.39
N GLN A 241 -13.62 -2.06 12.60
CA GLN A 241 -12.75 -3.18 12.91
C GLN A 241 -13.31 -3.99 14.08
N ASN A 242 -13.60 -5.26 13.87
CA ASN A 242 -14.05 -6.19 14.89
C ASN A 242 -13.00 -7.28 15.10
N ILE A 243 -12.46 -7.37 16.31
CA ILE A 243 -11.47 -8.38 16.70
C ILE A 243 -12.09 -9.28 17.77
N GLY A 244 -12.27 -10.55 17.46
CA GLY A 244 -12.97 -11.49 18.36
C GLY A 244 -12.19 -11.86 19.62
N VAL A 245 -10.86 -11.87 19.59
CA VAL A 245 -10.05 -12.32 20.72
C VAL A 245 -8.96 -11.28 21.08
N ASN A 246 -7.91 -11.15 20.33
CA ASN A 246 -6.77 -10.32 20.69
C ASN A 246 -6.41 -9.32 19.57
N GLN A 247 -6.13 -8.09 19.97
CA GLN A 247 -5.45 -7.09 19.13
C GLN A 247 -4.13 -6.71 19.79
N ILE A 248 -3.04 -6.84 19.08
CA ILE A 248 -1.71 -6.44 19.53
C ILE A 248 -1.18 -5.36 18.58
N GLN A 249 -0.86 -4.21 19.11
CA GLN A 249 -0.25 -3.11 18.36
C GLN A 249 1.08 -2.75 18.99
N THR A 250 2.15 -2.77 18.21
CA THR A 250 3.49 -2.34 18.63
C THR A 250 3.96 -1.21 17.73
N VAL A 251 4.27 -0.06 18.33
CA VAL A 251 4.79 1.11 17.61
C VAL A 251 6.19 1.39 18.15
N GLY A 252 7.18 1.35 17.28
CA GLY A 252 8.59 1.46 17.68
C GLY A 252 9.02 2.85 18.14
N VAL A 253 8.41 3.92 17.62
CA VAL A 253 8.82 5.29 17.93
C VAL A 253 7.64 6.15 18.35
N ASN A 254 6.76 6.55 17.44
CA ASN A 254 5.69 7.51 17.74
C ASN A 254 4.33 6.95 17.32
N GLN A 255 3.34 7.13 18.18
CA GLN A 255 1.93 6.96 17.86
C GLN A 255 1.21 8.29 18.09
N VAL A 256 0.49 8.77 17.09
CA VAL A 256 -0.34 9.97 17.17
C VAL A 256 -1.78 9.59 16.86
N GLU A 257 -2.69 9.93 17.75
CA GLU A 257 -4.13 9.77 17.57
C GLU A 257 -4.83 11.11 17.70
N THR A 258 -5.62 11.50 16.71
CA THR A 258 -6.40 12.73 16.71
C THR A 258 -7.86 12.40 16.48
N VAL A 259 -8.71 12.74 17.45
CA VAL A 259 -10.16 12.53 17.38
C VAL A 259 -10.85 13.88 17.35
N GLY A 260 -11.54 14.20 16.26
CA GLY A 260 -12.17 15.52 16.07
C GLY A 260 -13.37 15.79 16.96
N SER A 261 -14.02 14.77 17.50
CA SER A 261 -15.20 14.94 18.36
C SER A 261 -15.14 14.05 19.61
N ASN A 262 -15.57 12.80 19.53
CA ASN A 262 -15.71 11.95 20.71
C ASN A 262 -14.82 10.72 20.65
N GLN A 263 -14.11 10.44 21.73
CA GLN A 263 -13.44 9.17 21.97
C GLN A 263 -14.08 8.45 23.15
N ILE A 264 -14.48 7.20 22.97
CA ILE A 264 -15.07 6.36 24.01
C ILE A 264 -14.22 5.11 24.17
N VAL A 265 -13.67 4.89 25.35
CA VAL A 265 -12.91 3.69 25.70
C VAL A 265 -13.69 2.93 26.79
N LYS A 266 -14.07 1.67 26.50
CA LYS A 266 -14.70 0.78 27.45
C LYS A 266 -13.83 -0.44 27.68
N VAL A 267 -13.42 -0.69 28.92
CA VAL A 267 -12.59 -1.83 29.30
C VAL A 267 -13.37 -2.66 30.32
N GLY A 268 -13.64 -3.92 30.01
CA GLY A 268 -14.46 -4.79 30.86
C GLY A 268 -13.76 -5.28 32.13
N SER A 269 -12.42 -5.29 32.14
CA SER A 269 -11.66 -5.78 33.29
C SER A 269 -10.52 -4.81 33.65
N ASN A 270 -9.37 -4.90 33.06
CA ASN A 270 -8.18 -4.17 33.48
C ASN A 270 -7.69 -3.21 32.40
N GLN A 271 -7.36 -2.00 32.80
CA GLN A 271 -6.59 -1.04 31.99
C GLN A 271 -5.30 -0.71 32.73
N VAL A 272 -4.16 -0.93 32.09
CA VAL A 272 -2.83 -0.61 32.64
C VAL A 272 -2.15 0.37 31.70
N GLU A 273 -1.69 1.47 32.27
CA GLU A 273 -0.91 2.48 31.55
C GLU A 273 0.43 2.67 32.26
N LYS A 274 1.53 2.64 31.51
CA LYS A 274 2.87 2.92 31.99
C LYS A 274 3.52 3.98 31.11
N VAL A 275 3.82 5.13 31.67
CA VAL A 275 4.48 6.27 31.02
C VAL A 275 5.85 6.48 31.64
N GLY A 276 6.90 6.48 30.84
CA GLY A 276 8.27 6.56 31.35
C GLY A 276 8.69 7.95 31.85
N ILE A 277 8.16 9.02 31.27
CA ILE A 277 8.61 10.38 31.61
C ILE A 277 7.45 11.30 31.97
N ILE A 278 6.57 11.62 31.01
CA ILE A 278 5.50 12.61 31.23
C ILE A 278 4.16 12.07 30.76
N ARG A 279 3.15 12.22 31.61
CA ARG A 279 1.74 12.13 31.22
C ARG A 279 1.08 13.46 31.46
N ALA A 280 0.66 14.17 30.42
CA ALA A 280 -0.08 15.40 30.50
C ALA A 280 -1.55 15.19 30.14
N LEU A 281 -2.47 15.75 30.94
CA LEU A 281 -3.91 15.72 30.63
C LEU A 281 -4.44 17.15 30.76
N THR A 282 -4.98 17.71 29.67
CA THR A 282 -5.64 19.01 29.66
C THR A 282 -7.11 18.79 29.30
N VAL A 283 -8.01 19.27 30.17
CA VAL A 283 -9.45 19.16 29.99
C VAL A 283 -10.07 20.56 30.03
N GLY A 284 -10.73 20.97 28.97
CA GLY A 284 -11.25 22.32 28.81
C GLY A 284 -12.38 22.71 29.77
N VAL A 285 -13.24 21.77 30.11
CA VAL A 285 -14.46 22.11 30.92
C VAL A 285 -14.60 21.23 32.15
N ALA A 286 -14.66 19.93 32.05
CA ALA A 286 -14.93 19.06 33.20
C ALA A 286 -14.08 17.78 33.15
N TYR A 287 -13.51 17.43 34.28
CA TYR A 287 -12.83 16.17 34.53
C TYR A 287 -13.47 15.47 35.72
N GLN A 288 -13.93 14.25 35.54
CA GLN A 288 -14.56 13.46 36.57
C GLN A 288 -13.89 12.09 36.71
N THR A 289 -13.59 11.69 37.94
CA THR A 289 -13.12 10.34 38.27
C THR A 289 -14.02 9.75 39.33
N THR A 290 -14.57 8.57 39.07
CA THR A 290 -15.37 7.79 40.05
C THR A 290 -14.72 6.43 40.22
N VAL A 291 -14.39 6.08 41.45
CA VAL A 291 -13.76 4.80 41.81
C VAL A 291 -14.63 4.10 42.82
N GLY A 292 -15.17 2.92 42.49
CA GLY A 292 -16.05 2.15 43.41
C GLY A 292 -15.32 1.43 44.55
N GLY A 293 -14.00 1.34 44.49
CA GLY A 293 -13.18 0.68 45.50
C GLY A 293 -12.06 1.59 46.03
N ILE A 294 -10.83 1.33 45.65
CA ILE A 294 -9.65 1.99 46.20
C ILE A 294 -9.01 2.91 45.16
N MET A 295 -8.71 4.13 45.53
CA MET A 295 -7.90 5.06 44.76
C MET A 295 -6.62 5.40 45.53
N ASN A 296 -5.45 5.03 44.98
CA ASN A 296 -4.15 5.38 45.56
C ASN A 296 -3.41 6.37 44.66
N THR A 297 -2.82 7.38 45.24
CA THR A 297 -1.92 8.31 44.55
C THR A 297 -0.62 8.41 45.35
N SER A 298 0.49 8.05 44.76
CA SER A 298 1.83 8.14 45.35
C SER A 298 2.69 9.05 44.50
N VAL A 299 3.27 10.07 45.12
CA VAL A 299 4.16 11.05 44.48
C VAL A 299 5.44 11.12 45.27
N ALA A 300 6.59 10.87 44.64
CA ALA A 300 7.87 10.79 45.34
C ALA A 300 8.42 12.17 45.74
N LEU A 301 8.19 13.22 44.97
CA LEU A 301 8.80 14.53 45.19
C LEU A 301 7.78 15.64 45.48
N LEU A 302 6.88 15.94 44.58
CA LEU A 302 5.99 17.07 44.69
C LEU A 302 4.59 16.77 44.12
N GLN A 303 3.56 17.09 44.90
CA GLN A 303 2.19 17.15 44.44
C GLN A 303 1.63 18.57 44.71
N SER A 304 1.14 19.23 43.66
CA SER A 304 0.48 20.52 43.73
C SER A 304 -0.99 20.43 43.32
N SER A 305 -1.88 21.14 44.00
CA SER A 305 -3.29 21.26 43.65
C SER A 305 -3.73 22.71 43.77
N GLN A 306 -4.12 23.32 42.64
CA GLN A 306 -4.64 24.71 42.62
C GLN A 306 -6.10 24.69 42.19
N VAL A 307 -6.95 25.39 42.91
CA VAL A 307 -8.39 25.48 42.62
C VAL A 307 -8.80 26.94 42.70
N GLY A 308 -9.31 27.51 41.61
CA GLY A 308 -9.63 28.93 41.51
C GLY A 308 -10.80 29.40 42.37
N LEU A 309 -11.82 28.58 42.58
CA LEU A 309 -13.05 28.98 43.25
C LEU A 309 -13.35 28.16 44.51
N HIS A 310 -13.52 26.87 44.40
CA HIS A 310 -13.97 26.06 45.54
C HIS A 310 -13.38 24.65 45.50
N LYS A 311 -12.86 24.19 46.63
CA LYS A 311 -12.41 22.82 46.85
C LYS A 311 -13.14 22.26 48.08
N SER A 312 -13.84 21.14 47.93
CA SER A 312 -14.43 20.43 49.06
C SER A 312 -13.82 19.04 49.22
N LEU A 313 -13.70 18.58 50.45
CA LEU A 313 -13.31 17.21 50.78
C LEU A 313 -14.35 16.66 51.76
N MET A 314 -14.99 15.56 51.40
CA MET A 314 -15.93 14.86 52.28
C MET A 314 -15.41 13.45 52.52
N VAL A 315 -15.23 13.05 53.75
CA VAL A 315 -14.72 11.74 54.15
C VAL A 315 -15.70 11.13 55.14
N GLY A 316 -16.24 9.95 54.86
CA GLY A 316 -17.30 9.32 55.66
C GLY A 316 -16.83 8.78 57.01
N MET A 317 -15.59 8.33 57.13
CA MET A 317 -15.11 7.70 58.35
C MET A 317 -13.84 8.33 58.93
N GLY A 318 -12.75 8.35 58.25
CA GLY A 318 -11.48 8.81 58.81
C GLY A 318 -10.65 9.59 57.80
N TYR A 319 -10.02 10.67 58.25
CA TYR A 319 -9.07 11.48 57.50
C TYR A 319 -7.81 11.70 58.33
N SER A 320 -6.65 11.33 57.79
CA SER A 320 -5.36 11.50 58.46
C SER A 320 -4.42 12.32 57.59
N VAL A 321 -3.71 13.25 58.19
CA VAL A 321 -2.64 14.04 57.58
C VAL A 321 -1.38 13.87 58.39
N ASN A 322 -0.35 13.26 57.83
CA ASN A 322 0.96 13.10 58.45
C ASN A 322 1.98 13.86 57.62
N VAL A 323 2.62 14.84 58.23
CA VAL A 323 3.59 15.73 57.57
C VAL A 323 4.88 15.74 58.40
N GLY A 324 6.01 15.46 57.76
CA GLY A 324 7.31 15.38 58.47
C GLY A 324 7.83 16.71 59.02
N ASN A 325 7.51 17.82 58.35
CA ASN A 325 8.01 19.15 58.80
C ASN A 325 6.89 20.13 59.10
N ASN A 326 6.31 20.80 58.13
CA ASN A 326 5.43 21.94 58.36
C ASN A 326 4.05 21.76 57.68
N VAL A 327 3.00 22.11 58.37
CA VAL A 327 1.67 22.31 57.80
C VAL A 327 1.28 23.77 57.99
N THR A 328 0.89 24.46 56.94
CA THR A 328 0.43 25.86 57.02
C THR A 328 -0.99 25.98 56.47
N PHE A 329 -1.89 26.53 57.23
CA PHE A 329 -3.22 26.96 56.81
C PHE A 329 -3.30 28.47 56.82
N SER A 330 -3.51 29.11 55.68
CA SER A 330 -3.69 30.52 55.52
C SER A 330 -5.10 30.82 55.00
N VAL A 331 -5.94 31.47 55.80
CA VAL A 331 -7.33 31.72 55.48
C VAL A 331 -7.62 33.21 55.51
N GLY A 332 -8.01 33.81 54.39
CA GLY A 332 -8.20 35.26 54.28
C GLY A 332 -9.35 35.87 55.10
N LYS A 333 -10.36 35.07 55.44
CA LYS A 333 -11.51 35.63 56.23
C LYS A 333 -11.87 34.79 57.43
N THR A 334 -12.36 33.57 57.26
CA THR A 334 -12.91 32.79 58.39
C THR A 334 -12.45 31.36 58.34
N MET A 335 -11.87 30.85 59.39
CA MET A 335 -11.62 29.43 59.64
C MET A 335 -12.58 28.96 60.75
N LYS A 336 -13.27 27.82 60.50
CA LYS A 336 -14.13 27.17 61.53
C LYS A 336 -13.68 25.72 61.66
N GLU A 337 -13.52 25.32 62.91
CA GLU A 337 -13.26 23.95 63.28
C GLU A 337 -14.28 23.50 64.30
N ASN A 338 -15.06 22.49 64.03
CA ASN A 338 -16.09 21.97 64.96
C ASN A 338 -15.82 20.47 65.18
N THR A 339 -15.72 20.08 66.44
CA THR A 339 -15.51 18.68 66.83
C THR A 339 -16.66 18.27 67.73
N GLY A 340 -17.33 17.12 67.41
CA GLY A 340 -18.52 16.71 68.15
C GLY A 340 -18.25 16.22 69.59
N GLN A 341 -17.05 15.66 69.82
CA GLN A 341 -16.72 15.12 71.14
C GLN A 341 -15.41 15.70 71.69
N THR A 342 -14.26 15.45 71.05
CA THR A 342 -12.98 15.83 71.68
C THR A 342 -12.06 16.45 70.60
N ALA A 343 -11.52 17.63 70.87
CA ALA A 343 -10.41 18.18 70.10
C ALA A 343 -9.17 18.27 71.03
N VAL A 344 -8.03 17.79 70.49
CA VAL A 344 -6.74 17.86 71.21
C VAL A 344 -5.75 18.61 70.33
N TYR A 345 -5.23 19.70 70.86
CA TYR A 345 -4.12 20.44 70.24
C TYR A 345 -2.90 20.28 71.14
N SER A 346 -1.83 19.71 70.59
CA SER A 346 -0.60 19.51 71.34
C SER A 346 0.60 19.98 70.55
N ALA A 347 1.56 20.60 71.21
CA ALA A 347 2.84 20.96 70.66
C ALA A 347 3.97 20.57 71.64
N GLY A 348 5.09 20.06 71.06
CA GLY A 348 6.21 19.62 71.91
C GLY A 348 6.94 20.77 72.64
N GLU A 349 6.91 21.97 72.10
CA GLU A 349 7.66 23.11 72.66
C GLU A 349 6.82 24.36 72.92
N HIS A 350 5.96 24.72 71.97
CA HIS A 350 5.22 26.01 72.06
C HIS A 350 3.85 25.84 71.34
N LEU A 351 2.78 26.20 72.05
CA LEU A 351 1.43 26.33 71.50
C LEU A 351 0.94 27.74 71.73
N GLU A 352 0.56 28.45 70.69
CA GLU A 352 0.08 29.84 70.78
C GLU A 352 -1.26 30.00 70.04
N LEU A 353 -2.16 30.72 70.72
CA LEU A 353 -3.38 31.28 70.16
C LEU A 353 -3.32 32.81 70.32
N CYS A 354 -3.38 33.53 69.20
CA CYS A 354 -3.30 34.98 69.26
C CYS A 354 -4.41 35.67 68.44
N CYS A 355 -4.87 36.82 68.96
CA CYS A 355 -5.81 37.68 68.25
C CYS A 355 -5.46 39.17 68.62
N GLY A 356 -4.83 39.88 67.68
CA GLY A 356 -4.33 41.22 67.93
C GLY A 356 -3.34 41.28 69.11
N LYS A 357 -3.67 41.94 70.17
CA LYS A 357 -2.85 42.04 71.39
C LYS A 357 -3.11 40.91 72.43
N ALA A 358 -4.15 40.10 72.22
CA ALA A 358 -4.47 38.97 73.09
C ALA A 358 -3.72 37.69 72.67
N ARG A 359 -3.08 37.07 73.67
CA ARG A 359 -2.28 35.83 73.47
C ARG A 359 -2.55 34.86 74.62
N LEU A 360 -2.75 33.55 74.20
CA LEU A 360 -2.62 32.40 75.10
C LEU A 360 -1.46 31.54 74.62
N VAL A 361 -0.46 31.40 75.49
CA VAL A 361 0.75 30.60 75.12
C VAL A 361 0.98 29.55 76.19
N LEU A 362 1.23 28.32 75.72
CA LEU A 362 1.66 27.19 76.54
C LEU A 362 3.09 26.81 76.11
N THR A 363 3.96 26.63 77.06
CA THR A 363 5.37 26.28 76.84
C THR A 363 5.71 24.95 77.49
N LYS A 364 6.78 24.29 77.02
CA LYS A 364 7.18 22.92 77.39
C LYS A 364 7.57 22.82 78.90
N ASP A 365 7.94 23.93 79.56
CA ASP A 365 8.26 23.97 80.98
C ASP A 365 7.04 23.97 81.87
N GLY A 366 5.84 23.89 81.25
CA GLY A 366 4.56 23.92 81.98
C GLY A 366 4.03 25.30 82.23
N SER A 367 4.63 26.37 81.73
CA SER A 367 4.12 27.75 81.91
C SER A 367 2.94 28.06 80.99
N ILE A 368 1.94 28.72 81.47
CA ILE A 368 0.76 29.20 80.73
C ILE A 368 0.73 30.71 80.82
N PHE A 369 0.80 31.42 79.72
CA PHE A 369 0.73 32.87 79.62
C PHE A 369 -0.62 33.27 79.01
N LEU A 370 -1.39 34.06 79.72
CA LEU A 370 -2.62 34.69 79.27
C LEU A 370 -2.46 36.22 79.34
N ASN A 371 -2.25 36.83 78.17
CA ASN A 371 -1.99 38.24 78.02
C ASN A 371 -3.08 38.93 77.21
N GLY A 372 -3.52 40.09 77.63
CA GLY A 372 -4.50 40.94 76.94
C GLY A 372 -4.61 42.28 77.55
N THR A 373 -5.23 43.29 76.91
CA THR A 373 -5.50 44.61 77.45
C THR A 373 -6.50 44.49 78.61
N HIS A 374 -7.47 43.58 78.49
CA HIS A 374 -8.43 43.27 79.57
C HIS A 374 -8.59 41.77 79.63
N ILE A 375 -8.57 41.17 80.80
CA ILE A 375 -8.80 39.75 81.02
C ILE A 375 -10.03 39.63 81.94
N HIS A 376 -11.11 39.03 81.42
CA HIS A 376 -12.32 38.76 82.21
C HIS A 376 -12.34 37.29 82.57
N LEU A 377 -12.41 36.96 83.86
CA LEU A 377 -12.58 35.60 84.34
C LEU A 377 -13.91 35.57 85.12
N GLU A 378 -14.87 34.81 84.56
CA GLU A 378 -16.21 34.69 85.16
C GLU A 378 -16.58 33.19 85.20
N GLY A 379 -16.97 32.76 86.39
CA GLY A 379 -17.47 31.39 86.56
C GLY A 379 -18.90 31.49 87.15
N GLU A 380 -19.80 30.63 86.60
CA GLU A 380 -21.21 30.58 87.14
C GLU A 380 -21.29 30.15 88.57
N SER A 381 -20.37 29.35 89.08
CA SER A 381 -20.36 28.88 90.47
C SER A 381 -19.18 29.38 91.23
N ASP A 382 -17.98 29.23 90.76
CA ASP A 382 -16.76 29.71 91.40
C ASP A 382 -15.58 29.83 90.39
N VAL A 383 -14.55 30.56 90.82
CA VAL A 383 -13.25 30.67 90.15
C VAL A 383 -12.20 30.31 91.18
N ASN A 384 -11.70 29.11 91.18
CA ASN A 384 -10.74 28.60 92.16
C ASN A 384 -9.29 28.79 91.60
N GLY A 385 -8.43 29.34 92.48
CA GLY A 385 -6.98 29.37 92.26
C GLY A 385 -6.26 28.72 93.43
N ASP A 386 -5.42 27.71 93.15
CA ASP A 386 -4.60 27.05 94.16
C ASP A 386 -3.14 27.02 93.69
N ALA A 387 -2.28 27.66 94.49
CA ALA A 387 -0.82 27.69 94.29
C ALA A 387 -0.13 28.06 95.62
N PRO A 388 1.14 27.61 95.85
CA PRO A 388 1.92 27.98 97.02
C PRO A 388 2.01 29.52 97.24
N VAL A 389 1.94 30.27 96.12
CA VAL A 389 1.91 31.75 96.14
C VAL A 389 0.99 32.24 95.01
N ILE A 390 -0.01 33.08 95.35
CA ILE A 390 -0.88 33.76 94.39
C ILE A 390 -0.59 35.26 94.50
N ASN A 391 -0.06 35.86 93.42
CA ASN A 391 0.24 37.28 93.35
C ASN A 391 -0.75 38.00 92.44
N TRP A 392 -1.46 39.00 93.00
CA TRP A 392 -2.35 39.89 92.26
C TRP A 392 -1.73 41.31 92.29
N ASN A 393 -1.70 42.00 91.12
CA ASN A 393 -1.20 43.35 90.96
C ASN A 393 0.25 43.54 91.43
N CYS A 394 1.12 42.57 91.10
CA CYS A 394 2.52 42.53 91.58
C CYS A 394 3.52 43.44 90.83
N GLY A 395 3.04 44.18 89.85
CA GLY A 395 3.87 45.12 89.07
C GLY A 395 4.95 44.48 88.18
N ALA A 396 5.04 43.14 88.12
CA ALA A 396 5.99 42.44 87.35
C ALA A 396 5.35 41.95 86.04
N THR A 397 5.75 42.48 84.93
CA THR A 397 5.40 41.93 83.60
C THR A 397 6.38 40.80 83.25
N GLN A 398 5.89 39.59 83.14
CA GLN A 398 6.65 38.48 82.53
C GLN A 398 6.60 38.60 81.01
N PRO A 399 7.75 38.63 80.32
CA PRO A 399 7.72 38.62 78.82
C PRO A 399 7.20 37.30 78.32
N VAL A 400 6.26 37.39 77.43
CA VAL A 400 5.76 36.17 76.68
C VAL A 400 6.83 35.72 75.73
N PRO A 401 7.23 34.43 75.72
CA PRO A 401 8.23 33.94 74.79
C PRO A 401 7.72 34.02 73.36
N ASP A 402 8.58 34.42 72.45
CA ASP A 402 8.24 34.42 71.02
C ASP A 402 8.18 32.97 70.47
N ALA A 403 7.30 32.80 69.54
CA ALA A 403 7.23 31.51 68.81
C ALA A 403 8.57 31.21 68.14
N PRO A 404 9.07 29.97 68.17
CA PRO A 404 10.28 29.62 67.45
C PRO A 404 10.06 29.84 65.93
N VAL A 405 10.99 30.52 65.28
CA VAL A 405 10.94 30.76 63.82
C VAL A 405 11.01 29.44 63.11
N PRO A 406 10.06 29.12 62.22
CA PRO A 406 10.14 27.92 61.41
C PRO A 406 11.45 27.91 60.59
N LYS A 407 12.19 26.82 60.60
CA LYS A 407 13.35 26.68 59.72
C LYS A 407 12.86 26.70 58.26
N ASP A 408 13.39 27.64 57.48
CA ASP A 408 13.08 27.73 56.05
C ASP A 408 13.29 26.39 55.35
N LEU A 409 12.47 26.14 54.32
CA LEU A 409 12.63 25.00 53.39
C LEU A 409 14.07 24.98 52.83
N PRO A 410 14.67 23.81 52.69
CA PRO A 410 16.04 23.70 52.12
C PRO A 410 16.10 24.41 50.77
N PRO A 411 17.15 25.21 50.47
CA PRO A 411 17.30 25.86 49.18
C PRO A 411 17.47 24.81 48.10
N GLY A 412 16.59 24.80 47.09
CA GLY A 412 16.69 23.93 45.91
C GLY A 412 15.39 23.31 45.39
N MET A 413 14.21 23.60 45.95
CA MET A 413 12.97 23.20 45.30
C MET A 413 12.63 24.13 44.13
N PRO A 414 12.45 23.62 42.90
CA PRO A 414 12.07 24.47 41.79
C PRO A 414 10.67 25.04 41.96
N ASP A 415 10.51 26.32 41.63
CA ASP A 415 9.21 26.97 41.58
C ASP A 415 8.40 26.45 40.42
N MET A 416 7.47 25.53 40.69
CA MET A 416 6.60 24.88 39.71
C MET A 416 5.51 25.78 39.12
N ARG A 417 5.53 27.09 39.37
CA ARG A 417 4.60 28.07 38.77
C ARG A 417 4.95 28.42 37.32
N GLN A 418 6.04 27.88 36.79
CA GLN A 418 6.54 28.14 35.42
C GLN A 418 6.30 26.99 34.44
N PHE A 419 5.53 25.96 34.75
CA PHE A 419 5.20 24.86 33.84
C PHE A 419 3.71 24.78 33.57
#